data_7c4377b305b6afd2700392800d488fd1
#
_entry.id   7c4377b305b6afd2700392800d488fd1
#
_cell.length_a   1.000
_cell.length_b   1.000
_cell.length_c   1.000
_cell.angle_alpha   90.00
_cell.angle_beta   90.00
_cell.angle_gamma   90.00
#
_symmetry.space_group_name_H-M   'P 1'
#
loop_
_entity.id
_entity.type
_entity.pdbx_description
1 polymer ?
#
loop_
_entity_poly.entity_id
_entity_poly.type
_entity_poly.pdbx_seq_one_letter_code
_entity_poly.pdbx_strand_id
1 'polypeptide(L)'
;MKLGVCTWTFGPISLENTFERVSRLGFDGVELHGDLESFTPEYVLGLCQKHNLQVFSLTPGDCDPASPDASDREAADKYYRDLIDFAHAIGGARVSLHGLVGRIRPSAGSDHATEYGYLVEFLRPICAYAAERQVPLVFEVLNRYESHLINTGEQCRQLIKDVGSDQLKVLLDAYHMNIEEADPVKALAQTGQQLGLYHVADSNRGGIGQGHSALQPQFEQLAKMGYPGPIIIEAPAMGPDPFTPVKEGDYLTKLEHQLSLSVTALREQFAPATAI
;
A
#
# COMPACT_ATOMS: atom_id res chain seq x y z
N MET A 1 -5.01 0.19 17.56
CA MET A 1 -4.53 0.02 16.18
C MET A 1 -5.69 0.20 15.21
N LYS A 2 -5.54 0.99 14.18
CA LYS A 2 -6.53 1.15 13.09
C LYS A 2 -6.29 0.10 12.01
N LEU A 3 -7.38 -0.46 11.46
CA LEU A 3 -7.33 -1.49 10.43
C LEU A 3 -8.00 -1.00 9.16
N GLY A 4 -7.33 -1.20 8.03
CA GLY A 4 -7.85 -0.92 6.70
C GLY A 4 -7.70 -2.11 5.75
N VAL A 5 -8.28 -1.99 4.57
CA VAL A 5 -8.19 -2.96 3.49
C VAL A 5 -8.11 -2.26 2.15
N CYS A 6 -7.34 -2.82 1.21
CA CYS A 6 -7.25 -2.28 -0.15
C CYS A 6 -8.56 -2.52 -0.91
N THR A 7 -9.11 -1.46 -1.52
CA THR A 7 -10.39 -1.57 -2.25
C THR A 7 -10.29 -2.40 -3.52
N TRP A 8 -9.14 -2.40 -4.19
CA TRP A 8 -8.93 -3.18 -5.41
C TRP A 8 -9.07 -4.69 -5.21
N THR A 9 -8.85 -5.19 -3.97
CA THR A 9 -8.93 -6.62 -3.64
C THR A 9 -10.33 -7.20 -3.77
N PHE A 10 -11.36 -6.35 -3.80
CA PHE A 10 -12.77 -6.76 -3.93
C PHE A 10 -13.20 -7.05 -5.37
N GLY A 11 -12.33 -6.77 -6.36
CA GLY A 11 -12.67 -6.98 -7.77
C GLY A 11 -13.71 -5.98 -8.31
N PRO A 12 -14.43 -6.32 -9.39
CA PRO A 12 -15.25 -5.37 -10.17
C PRO A 12 -16.63 -5.11 -9.54
N ILE A 13 -16.68 -4.73 -8.27
CA ILE A 13 -17.91 -4.27 -7.62
C ILE A 13 -17.86 -2.75 -7.43
N SER A 14 -19.01 -2.11 -7.24
CA SER A 14 -19.06 -0.67 -7.02
C SER A 14 -18.33 -0.28 -5.71
N LEU A 15 -17.77 0.93 -5.69
CA LEU A 15 -17.09 1.44 -4.50
C LEU A 15 -18.04 1.50 -3.29
N GLU A 16 -19.32 1.84 -3.51
CA GLU A 16 -20.33 1.82 -2.44
C GLU A 16 -20.54 0.43 -1.84
N ASN A 17 -20.62 -0.61 -2.68
CA ASN A 17 -20.69 -1.99 -2.20
C ASN A 17 -19.42 -2.42 -1.44
N THR A 18 -18.25 -1.95 -1.87
CA THR A 18 -17.00 -2.18 -1.17
C THR A 18 -17.02 -1.54 0.22
N PHE A 19 -17.41 -0.27 0.33
CA PHE A 19 -17.49 0.45 1.61
C PHE A 19 -18.49 -0.17 2.59
N GLU A 20 -19.66 -0.59 2.08
CA GLU A 20 -20.66 -1.32 2.89
C GLU A 20 -20.08 -2.60 3.49
N ARG A 21 -19.37 -3.41 2.68
CA ARG A 21 -18.75 -4.66 3.12
C ARG A 21 -17.63 -4.41 4.13
N VAL A 22 -16.75 -3.45 3.84
CA VAL A 22 -15.65 -3.06 4.70
C VAL A 22 -16.15 -2.61 6.08
N SER A 23 -17.18 -1.78 6.12
CA SER A 23 -17.81 -1.34 7.37
C SER A 23 -18.42 -2.52 8.14
N ARG A 24 -19.16 -3.40 7.47
CA ARG A 24 -19.75 -4.60 8.07
C ARG A 24 -18.71 -5.57 8.64
N LEU A 25 -17.55 -5.68 8.01
CA LEU A 25 -16.43 -6.51 8.45
C LEU A 25 -15.67 -5.93 9.66
N GLY A 26 -15.98 -4.71 10.09
CA GLY A 26 -15.39 -4.09 11.28
C GLY A 26 -14.03 -3.42 11.05
N PHE A 27 -13.73 -3.03 9.82
CA PHE A 27 -12.60 -2.17 9.51
C PHE A 27 -12.84 -0.72 9.96
N ASP A 28 -11.76 0.03 10.17
CA ASP A 28 -11.81 1.48 10.45
C ASP A 28 -11.71 2.32 9.17
N GLY A 29 -11.28 1.74 8.06
CA GLY A 29 -11.11 2.47 6.82
C GLY A 29 -10.58 1.62 5.67
N VAL A 30 -10.16 2.30 4.63
CA VAL A 30 -9.68 1.70 3.38
C VAL A 30 -8.35 2.29 2.92
N GLU A 31 -7.63 1.53 2.12
CA GLU A 31 -6.74 2.06 1.10
C GLU A 31 -7.50 2.09 -0.22
N LEU A 32 -7.69 3.28 -0.78
CA LEU A 32 -8.51 3.48 -1.97
C LEU A 32 -7.65 3.36 -3.22
N HIS A 33 -8.11 2.58 -4.20
CA HIS A 33 -7.49 2.58 -5.53
C HIS A 33 -7.62 3.96 -6.20
N GLY A 34 -6.52 4.47 -6.74
CA GLY A 34 -6.40 5.81 -7.32
C GLY A 34 -7.02 5.94 -8.71
N ASP A 35 -8.26 5.50 -8.87
CA ASP A 35 -9.05 5.67 -10.09
C ASP A 35 -9.68 7.06 -10.10
N LEU A 36 -8.91 8.04 -10.60
CA LEU A 36 -9.31 9.44 -10.66
C LEU A 36 -10.37 9.73 -11.73
N GLU A 37 -10.64 8.80 -12.65
CA GLU A 37 -11.68 8.94 -13.67
C GLU A 37 -13.05 8.55 -13.13
N SER A 38 -13.11 7.55 -12.24
CA SER A 38 -14.36 6.99 -11.71
C SER A 38 -14.82 7.65 -10.42
N PHE A 39 -13.93 8.28 -9.64
CA PHE A 39 -14.25 8.79 -8.31
C PHE A 39 -13.96 10.28 -8.16
N THR A 40 -14.91 11.02 -7.58
CA THR A 40 -14.66 12.41 -7.14
C THR A 40 -14.43 12.46 -5.64
N PRO A 41 -13.71 13.47 -5.13
CA PRO A 41 -13.49 13.64 -3.68
C PRO A 41 -14.82 13.70 -2.90
N GLU A 42 -15.83 14.39 -3.40
CA GLU A 42 -17.14 14.53 -2.75
C GLU A 42 -17.87 13.18 -2.65
N TYR A 43 -17.79 12.35 -3.69
CA TYR A 43 -18.37 11.02 -3.67
C TYR A 43 -17.71 10.14 -2.61
N VAL A 44 -16.37 10.12 -2.57
CA VAL A 44 -15.61 9.34 -1.57
C VAL A 44 -15.88 9.82 -0.15
N LEU A 45 -15.90 11.14 0.09
CA LEU A 45 -16.24 11.71 1.40
C LEU A 45 -17.65 11.34 1.83
N GLY A 46 -18.61 11.35 0.89
CA GLY A 46 -19.98 10.89 1.15
C GLY A 46 -20.07 9.44 1.60
N LEU A 47 -19.28 8.54 0.96
CA LEU A 47 -19.18 7.14 1.36
C LEU A 47 -18.48 6.98 2.74
N CYS A 48 -17.42 7.73 2.98
CA CYS A 48 -16.75 7.74 4.29
C CYS A 48 -17.73 8.10 5.42
N GLN A 49 -18.50 9.17 5.22
CA GLN A 49 -19.50 9.60 6.18
C GLN A 49 -20.62 8.57 6.37
N LYS A 50 -21.17 8.04 5.25
CA LYS A 50 -22.26 7.08 5.26
C LYS A 50 -21.90 5.79 6.00
N HIS A 51 -20.68 5.29 5.82
CA HIS A 51 -20.23 4.00 6.34
C HIS A 51 -19.32 4.12 7.57
N ASN A 52 -19.08 5.33 8.07
CA ASN A 52 -18.16 5.62 9.19
C ASN A 52 -16.76 5.02 8.97
N LEU A 53 -16.21 5.21 7.78
CA LEU A 53 -14.89 4.78 7.37
C LEU A 53 -13.98 5.97 7.08
N GLN A 54 -12.66 5.74 7.11
CA GLN A 54 -11.63 6.69 6.71
C GLN A 54 -10.88 6.17 5.48
N VAL A 55 -10.39 7.07 4.63
CA VAL A 55 -9.36 6.72 3.64
C VAL A 55 -8.00 6.94 4.29
N PHE A 56 -7.24 5.88 4.51
CA PHE A 56 -5.92 5.94 5.12
C PHE A 56 -4.81 6.23 4.12
N SER A 57 -4.96 5.71 2.91
CA SER A 57 -4.00 5.79 1.82
C SER A 57 -4.67 5.61 0.47
N LEU A 58 -3.95 6.00 -0.58
CA LEU A 58 -4.31 5.78 -1.97
C LEU A 58 -3.26 4.87 -2.62
N THR A 59 -3.69 3.73 -3.19
CA THR A 59 -2.87 2.90 -4.09
C THR A 59 -2.88 3.53 -5.47
N PRO A 60 -1.73 3.80 -6.11
CA PRO A 60 -1.70 4.37 -7.46
C PRO A 60 -2.20 3.39 -8.51
N GLY A 61 -2.66 3.93 -9.65
CA GLY A 61 -2.83 3.18 -10.89
C GLY A 61 -1.50 2.89 -11.58
N ASP A 62 -1.57 2.14 -12.67
CA ASP A 62 -0.40 1.78 -13.46
C ASP A 62 0.23 3.01 -14.12
N CYS A 63 1.41 3.40 -13.67
CA CYS A 63 2.24 4.43 -14.28
C CYS A 63 3.72 4.12 -14.03
N ASP A 64 4.59 4.62 -14.89
CA ASP A 64 6.03 4.32 -14.82
C ASP A 64 6.88 5.58 -14.61
N PRO A 65 7.13 5.96 -13.35
CA PRO A 65 7.95 7.12 -13.04
C PRO A 65 9.45 6.93 -13.33
N ALA A 66 9.87 5.71 -13.61
CA ALA A 66 11.26 5.35 -13.90
C ALA A 66 11.48 4.87 -15.34
N SER A 67 10.49 5.04 -16.22
CA SER A 67 10.62 4.67 -17.64
C SER A 67 11.76 5.40 -18.32
N PRO A 68 12.53 4.74 -19.21
CA PRO A 68 13.44 5.44 -20.12
C PRO A 68 12.74 6.41 -21.07
N ASP A 69 11.46 6.15 -21.38
CA ASP A 69 10.64 7.06 -22.17
C ASP A 69 10.21 8.28 -21.34
N ALA A 70 10.55 9.48 -21.83
CA ALA A 70 10.21 10.72 -21.15
C ALA A 70 8.68 10.95 -21.09
N SER A 71 7.93 10.50 -22.10
CA SER A 71 6.48 10.67 -22.13
C SER A 71 5.78 9.87 -21.03
N ASP A 72 6.28 8.68 -20.69
CA ASP A 72 5.75 7.89 -19.57
C ASP A 72 6.02 8.59 -18.23
N ARG A 73 7.22 9.15 -18.05
CA ARG A 73 7.56 9.90 -16.84
C ARG A 73 6.74 11.18 -16.70
N GLU A 74 6.47 11.88 -17.80
CA GLU A 74 5.58 13.07 -17.81
C GLU A 74 4.13 12.67 -17.44
N ALA A 75 3.64 11.56 -17.99
CA ALA A 75 2.32 11.03 -17.64
C ALA A 75 2.25 10.64 -16.15
N ALA A 76 3.31 10.01 -15.63
CA ALA A 76 3.40 9.67 -14.21
C ALA A 76 3.44 10.93 -13.32
N ASP A 77 4.22 11.97 -13.68
CA ASP A 77 4.26 13.24 -12.92
C ASP A 77 2.86 13.87 -12.82
N LYS A 78 2.17 13.96 -13.98
CA LYS A 78 0.81 14.50 -14.00
C LYS A 78 -0.14 13.68 -13.12
N TYR A 79 -0.15 12.36 -13.28
CA TYR A 79 -1.02 11.46 -12.52
C TYR A 79 -0.80 11.57 -11.01
N TYR A 80 0.46 11.55 -10.56
CA TYR A 80 0.76 11.64 -9.13
C TYR A 80 0.42 13.00 -8.53
N ARG A 81 0.55 14.09 -9.29
CA ARG A 81 0.06 15.41 -8.84
C ARG A 81 -1.46 15.42 -8.68
N ASP A 82 -2.19 14.90 -9.66
CA ASP A 82 -3.64 14.78 -9.59
C ASP A 82 -4.07 13.89 -8.40
N LEU A 83 -3.34 12.80 -8.15
CA LEU A 83 -3.59 11.90 -7.01
C LEU A 83 -3.31 12.57 -5.66
N ILE A 84 -2.25 13.39 -5.57
CA ILE A 84 -1.94 14.19 -4.37
C ILE A 84 -3.03 15.25 -4.13
N ASP A 85 -3.49 15.93 -5.18
CA ASP A 85 -4.60 16.89 -5.06
C ASP A 85 -5.89 16.23 -4.61
N PHE A 86 -6.18 15.03 -5.14
CA PHE A 86 -7.29 14.21 -4.67
C PHE A 86 -7.14 13.81 -3.20
N ALA A 87 -5.96 13.33 -2.80
CA ALA A 87 -5.67 12.97 -1.41
C ALA A 87 -5.85 14.16 -0.45
N HIS A 88 -5.39 15.35 -0.85
CA HIS A 88 -5.60 16.58 -0.11
C HIS A 88 -7.10 16.88 0.05
N ALA A 89 -7.87 16.80 -1.03
CA ALA A 89 -9.30 17.10 -1.03
C ALA A 89 -10.13 16.14 -0.15
N ILE A 90 -9.69 14.90 0.05
CA ILE A 90 -10.36 13.94 0.93
C ILE A 90 -9.83 13.94 2.38
N GLY A 91 -9.03 14.94 2.77
CA GLY A 91 -8.57 15.11 4.14
C GLY A 91 -7.13 14.70 4.41
N GLY A 92 -6.29 14.57 3.39
CA GLY A 92 -4.85 14.32 3.51
C GLY A 92 -4.48 12.84 3.73
N ALA A 93 -5.17 11.93 3.05
CA ALA A 93 -4.77 10.53 3.00
C ALA A 93 -3.34 10.38 2.45
N ARG A 94 -2.62 9.32 2.85
CA ARG A 94 -1.30 9.03 2.30
C ARG A 94 -1.41 8.71 0.81
N VAL A 95 -0.38 9.03 0.04
CA VAL A 95 -0.25 8.55 -1.34
C VAL A 95 0.88 7.54 -1.38
N SER A 96 0.58 6.33 -1.84
CA SER A 96 1.55 5.28 -2.11
C SER A 96 2.21 5.53 -3.47
N LEU A 97 3.51 5.23 -3.56
CA LEU A 97 4.31 5.29 -4.78
C LEU A 97 5.07 3.98 -4.92
N HIS A 98 5.25 3.53 -6.15
CA HIS A 98 6.12 2.41 -6.51
C HIS A 98 6.61 2.58 -7.96
N GLY A 99 7.49 1.72 -8.44
CA GLY A 99 7.73 1.56 -9.88
C GLY A 99 6.56 0.85 -10.55
N LEU A 100 6.55 0.81 -11.88
CA LEU A 100 5.51 0.09 -12.61
C LEU A 100 5.47 -1.38 -12.20
N VAL A 101 4.34 -1.85 -11.69
CA VAL A 101 4.11 -3.24 -11.32
C VAL A 101 4.17 -4.14 -12.56
N GLY A 102 4.87 -5.27 -12.45
CA GLY A 102 5.10 -6.19 -13.55
C GLY A 102 6.36 -5.89 -14.37
N ARG A 103 7.00 -4.73 -14.19
CA ARG A 103 8.29 -4.45 -14.81
C ARG A 103 9.44 -4.97 -13.94
N ILE A 104 9.79 -6.24 -14.17
CA ILE A 104 10.76 -7.00 -13.37
C ILE A 104 12.21 -6.94 -13.88
N ARG A 105 12.48 -6.12 -14.89
CA ARG A 105 13.82 -5.88 -15.48
C ARG A 105 13.89 -4.47 -16.04
N PRO A 106 15.09 -3.91 -16.14
CA PRO A 106 15.31 -2.70 -16.90
C PRO A 106 14.81 -2.83 -18.35
N SER A 107 14.37 -1.75 -18.91
CA SER A 107 13.92 -1.67 -20.30
C SER A 107 15.09 -1.93 -21.28
N ALA A 108 14.77 -2.37 -22.49
CA ALA A 108 15.79 -2.62 -23.52
C ALA A 108 16.61 -1.34 -23.79
N GLY A 109 17.93 -1.43 -23.66
CA GLY A 109 18.84 -0.27 -23.84
C GLY A 109 19.02 0.59 -22.60
N SER A 110 18.42 0.22 -21.47
CA SER A 110 18.59 0.85 -20.16
C SER A 110 19.23 -0.10 -19.14
N ASP A 111 19.53 0.40 -17.96
CA ASP A 111 20.00 -0.39 -16.82
C ASP A 111 19.37 0.09 -15.52
N HIS A 112 19.56 -0.70 -14.47
CA HIS A 112 19.00 -0.41 -13.14
C HIS A 112 19.45 0.96 -12.61
N ALA A 113 20.72 1.34 -12.79
CA ALA A 113 21.24 2.61 -12.26
C ALA A 113 20.61 3.82 -12.95
N THR A 114 20.42 3.73 -14.26
CA THR A 114 19.76 4.77 -15.07
C THR A 114 18.29 4.94 -14.64
N GLU A 115 17.55 3.85 -14.54
CA GLU A 115 16.12 3.90 -14.17
C GLU A 115 15.91 4.28 -12.70
N TYR A 116 16.81 3.86 -11.81
CA TYR A 116 16.85 4.37 -10.43
C TYR A 116 17.11 5.88 -10.40
N GLY A 117 17.99 6.39 -11.25
CA GLY A 117 18.22 7.83 -11.40
C GLY A 117 16.95 8.58 -11.79
N TYR A 118 16.19 8.08 -12.77
CA TYR A 118 14.90 8.68 -13.16
C TYR A 118 13.88 8.64 -12.00
N LEU A 119 13.84 7.57 -11.24
CA LEU A 119 12.98 7.49 -10.05
C LEU A 119 13.33 8.57 -9.02
N VAL A 120 14.62 8.77 -8.73
CA VAL A 120 15.09 9.82 -7.80
C VAL A 120 14.74 11.21 -8.32
N GLU A 121 14.97 11.48 -9.61
CA GLU A 121 14.62 12.75 -10.25
C GLU A 121 13.13 13.04 -10.21
N PHE A 122 12.30 12.03 -10.45
CA PHE A 122 10.83 12.12 -10.35
C PHE A 122 10.37 12.41 -8.92
N LEU A 123 10.90 11.70 -7.92
CA LEU A 123 10.43 11.81 -6.54
C LEU A 123 10.73 13.17 -5.90
N ARG A 124 11.79 13.86 -6.26
CA ARG A 124 12.16 15.17 -5.67
C ARG A 124 11.06 16.22 -5.83
N PRO A 125 10.58 16.56 -7.04
CA PRO A 125 9.51 17.53 -7.22
C PRO A 125 8.16 17.03 -6.68
N ILE A 126 7.88 15.73 -6.73
CA ILE A 126 6.65 15.13 -6.17
C ILE A 126 6.62 15.29 -4.64
N CYS A 127 7.75 15.06 -3.94
CA CYS A 127 7.85 15.29 -2.51
C CYS A 127 7.61 16.76 -2.14
N ALA A 128 8.17 17.70 -2.90
CA ALA A 128 7.94 19.13 -2.68
C ALA A 128 6.45 19.48 -2.87
N TYR A 129 5.85 18.99 -3.94
CA TYR A 129 4.43 19.20 -4.25
C TYR A 129 3.49 18.65 -3.17
N ALA A 130 3.77 17.45 -2.67
CA ALA A 130 3.00 16.82 -1.60
C ALA A 130 3.16 17.57 -0.26
N ALA A 131 4.36 18.10 0.04
CA ALA A 131 4.60 18.89 1.24
C ALA A 131 3.75 20.17 1.25
N GLU A 132 3.65 20.89 0.12
CA GLU A 132 2.79 22.08 -0.01
C GLU A 132 1.31 21.78 0.27
N ARG A 133 0.86 20.56 -0.02
CA ARG A 133 -0.52 20.09 0.19
C ARG A 133 -0.73 19.34 1.49
N GLN A 134 0.31 19.18 2.29
CA GLN A 134 0.28 18.43 3.54
C GLN A 134 -0.19 16.96 3.36
N VAL A 135 0.18 16.34 2.23
CA VAL A 135 -0.14 14.96 1.89
C VAL A 135 1.09 14.09 2.17
N PRO A 136 1.03 13.12 3.11
CA PRO A 136 2.14 12.22 3.37
C PRO A 136 2.36 11.26 2.19
N LEU A 137 3.62 11.00 1.86
CA LEU A 137 4.01 10.03 0.83
C LEU A 137 4.63 8.78 1.46
N VAL A 138 4.34 7.63 0.86
CA VAL A 138 5.00 6.36 1.20
C VAL A 138 5.46 5.66 -0.07
N PHE A 139 6.68 5.09 -0.05
CA PHE A 139 7.18 4.28 -1.16
C PHE A 139 7.05 2.81 -0.80
N GLU A 140 6.34 2.06 -1.63
CA GLU A 140 6.12 0.65 -1.45
C GLU A 140 7.28 -0.19 -1.96
N VAL A 141 7.75 -1.07 -1.08
CA VAL A 141 8.82 -2.02 -1.35
C VAL A 141 8.19 -3.28 -1.92
N LEU A 142 8.32 -3.48 -3.23
CA LEU A 142 7.76 -4.62 -3.95
C LEU A 142 8.77 -5.76 -4.07
N ASN A 143 8.30 -6.99 -4.19
CA ASN A 143 9.16 -8.13 -4.44
C ASN A 143 9.69 -8.13 -5.91
N ARG A 144 10.78 -8.89 -6.15
CA ARG A 144 11.48 -9.01 -7.45
C ARG A 144 10.65 -9.56 -8.59
N TYR A 145 9.50 -10.16 -8.30
CA TYR A 145 8.57 -10.67 -9.31
C TYR A 145 7.56 -9.61 -9.76
N GLU A 146 7.54 -8.46 -9.07
CA GLU A 146 6.65 -7.35 -9.36
C GLU A 146 7.39 -6.06 -9.74
N SER A 147 8.61 -5.84 -9.23
CA SER A 147 9.45 -4.70 -9.61
C SER A 147 10.94 -5.04 -9.54
N HIS A 148 11.75 -4.40 -10.38
CA HIS A 148 13.21 -4.55 -10.35
C HIS A 148 13.92 -3.42 -9.59
N LEU A 149 13.19 -2.39 -9.14
CA LEU A 149 13.82 -1.16 -8.63
C LEU A 149 14.17 -1.22 -7.14
N ILE A 150 13.17 -1.36 -6.28
CA ILE A 150 13.33 -1.30 -4.82
C ILE A 150 12.64 -2.54 -4.23
N ASN A 151 13.45 -3.45 -3.70
CA ASN A 151 12.94 -4.74 -3.22
C ASN A 151 13.15 -4.97 -1.72
N THR A 152 13.93 -4.13 -1.03
CA THR A 152 14.14 -4.25 0.41
C THR A 152 13.93 -2.92 1.14
N GLY A 153 13.60 -2.99 2.42
CA GLY A 153 13.50 -1.81 3.27
C GLY A 153 14.80 -1.01 3.33
N GLU A 154 15.97 -1.68 3.22
CA GLU A 154 17.27 -1.00 3.15
C GLU A 154 17.39 -0.18 1.87
N GLN A 155 17.04 -0.74 0.72
CA GLN A 155 17.05 -0.01 -0.56
C GLN A 155 16.09 1.18 -0.54
N CYS A 156 14.91 1.03 0.06
CA CYS A 156 13.95 2.13 0.19
C CYS A 156 14.48 3.26 1.09
N ARG A 157 15.13 2.94 2.20
CA ARG A 157 15.78 3.96 3.05
C ARG A 157 16.91 4.67 2.30
N GLN A 158 17.67 3.95 1.45
CA GLN A 158 18.68 4.58 0.60
C GLN A 158 18.01 5.50 -0.44
N LEU A 159 16.92 5.08 -1.08
CA LEU A 159 16.14 5.91 -1.99
C LEU A 159 15.69 7.23 -1.32
N ILE A 160 15.13 7.15 -0.11
CA ILE A 160 14.70 8.34 0.65
C ILE A 160 15.88 9.29 0.90
N LYS A 161 17.04 8.75 1.23
CA LYS A 161 18.27 9.54 1.43
C LYS A 161 18.72 10.22 0.12
N ASP A 162 18.67 9.51 -1.01
CA ASP A 162 19.10 10.04 -2.32
C ASP A 162 18.10 11.07 -2.86
N VAL A 163 16.81 10.91 -2.57
CA VAL A 163 15.77 11.93 -2.82
C VAL A 163 16.01 13.18 -1.96
N GLY A 164 16.42 12.99 -0.70
CA GLY A 164 16.72 14.08 0.22
C GLY A 164 15.47 14.76 0.79
N SER A 165 14.39 14.02 1.01
CA SER A 165 13.12 14.56 1.54
C SER A 165 12.57 13.71 2.68
N ASP A 166 12.22 14.35 3.80
CA ASP A 166 11.53 13.71 4.93
C ASP A 166 10.03 13.49 4.67
N GLN A 167 9.52 14.02 3.56
CA GLN A 167 8.13 13.84 3.13
C GLN A 167 7.83 12.41 2.71
N LEU A 168 8.83 11.70 2.18
CA LEU A 168 8.74 10.32 1.74
C LEU A 168 9.09 9.37 2.88
N LYS A 169 8.24 8.38 3.12
CA LYS A 169 8.46 7.31 4.09
C LYS A 169 8.38 5.94 3.44
N VAL A 170 8.70 4.91 4.20
CA VAL A 170 8.70 3.52 3.73
C VAL A 170 7.32 2.91 3.92
N LEU A 171 6.80 2.22 2.91
CA LEU A 171 5.74 1.24 3.04
C LEU A 171 6.36 -0.15 2.96
N LEU A 172 6.17 -0.97 4.00
CA LEU A 172 6.58 -2.37 4.03
C LEU A 172 5.33 -3.26 4.03
N ASP A 173 5.32 -4.25 3.14
CA ASP A 173 4.30 -5.29 3.09
C ASP A 173 4.88 -6.64 3.54
N ALA A 174 4.20 -7.30 4.47
CA ALA A 174 4.60 -8.61 4.97
C ALA A 174 4.75 -9.66 3.87
N TYR A 175 3.89 -9.62 2.85
CA TYR A 175 3.97 -10.53 1.70
C TYR A 175 5.25 -10.31 0.89
N HIS A 176 5.57 -9.06 0.56
CA HIS A 176 6.80 -8.73 -0.16
C HIS A 176 8.04 -9.02 0.67
N MET A 177 8.03 -8.67 1.95
CA MET A 177 9.13 -8.97 2.87
C MET A 177 9.37 -10.48 3.04
N ASN A 178 8.33 -11.31 3.00
CA ASN A 178 8.48 -12.78 3.05
C ASN A 178 9.31 -13.34 1.89
N ILE A 179 9.37 -12.62 0.76
CA ILE A 179 10.15 -13.02 -0.42
C ILE A 179 11.56 -12.40 -0.37
N GLU A 180 11.70 -11.14 0.03
CA GLU A 180 12.91 -10.35 -0.17
C GLU A 180 13.76 -10.18 1.08
N GLU A 181 13.18 -10.15 2.28
CA GLU A 181 13.91 -9.91 3.51
C GLU A 181 14.35 -11.23 4.15
N ALA A 182 15.63 -11.33 4.47
CA ALA A 182 16.15 -12.47 5.23
C ALA A 182 15.57 -12.52 6.67
N ASP A 183 15.19 -11.35 7.20
CA ASP A 183 14.59 -11.17 8.52
C ASP A 183 13.62 -9.96 8.48
N PRO A 184 12.33 -10.19 8.24
CA PRO A 184 11.32 -9.12 8.20
C PRO A 184 11.21 -8.32 9.51
N VAL A 185 11.43 -8.96 10.66
CA VAL A 185 11.40 -8.28 11.96
C VAL A 185 12.55 -7.28 12.08
N LYS A 186 13.73 -7.67 11.63
CA LYS A 186 14.90 -6.79 11.58
C LYS A 186 14.68 -5.65 10.57
N ALA A 187 14.10 -5.91 9.42
CA ALA A 187 13.77 -4.88 8.43
C ALA A 187 12.83 -3.82 9.01
N LEU A 188 11.78 -4.23 9.72
CA LEU A 188 10.88 -3.33 10.46
C LEU A 188 11.64 -2.52 11.52
N ALA A 189 12.43 -3.18 12.35
CA ALA A 189 13.21 -2.52 13.40
C ALA A 189 14.18 -1.46 12.85
N GLN A 190 14.86 -1.76 11.73
CA GLN A 190 15.77 -0.84 11.05
C GLN A 190 15.06 0.32 10.34
N THR A 191 13.85 0.09 9.85
CA THR A 191 13.02 1.15 9.25
C THR A 191 12.54 2.12 10.32
N GLY A 192 12.18 1.64 11.50
CA GLY A 192 11.88 2.47 12.65
C GLY A 192 10.82 3.54 12.35
N GLN A 193 11.11 4.79 12.70
CA GLN A 193 10.19 5.92 12.49
C GLN A 193 10.02 6.33 11.01
N GLN A 194 10.81 5.77 10.10
CA GLN A 194 10.61 5.96 8.66
C GLN A 194 9.47 5.10 8.11
N LEU A 195 8.95 4.13 8.89
CA LEU A 195 7.77 3.36 8.49
C LEU A 195 6.53 4.26 8.46
N GLY A 196 6.03 4.55 7.27
CA GLY A 196 4.86 5.38 7.03
C GLY A 196 3.56 4.57 6.87
N LEU A 197 3.67 3.35 6.34
CA LEU A 197 2.54 2.44 6.17
C LEU A 197 3.01 0.98 6.29
N TYR A 198 2.12 0.12 6.73
CA TYR A 198 2.37 -1.32 6.80
C TYR A 198 1.20 -2.08 6.16
N HIS A 199 1.52 -2.85 5.12
CA HIS A 199 0.61 -3.79 4.47
C HIS A 199 0.80 -5.19 5.02
N VAL A 200 -0.27 -5.98 5.00
CA VAL A 200 -0.22 -7.37 5.43
C VAL A 200 -1.08 -8.28 4.56
N ALA A 201 -0.46 -9.32 4.07
CA ALA A 201 -1.06 -10.57 3.63
C ALA A 201 -0.17 -11.72 4.08
N ASP A 202 -0.67 -12.95 4.08
CA ASP A 202 0.16 -14.11 4.37
C ASP A 202 1.03 -14.50 3.16
N SER A 203 1.90 -15.48 3.31
CA SER A 203 2.89 -15.90 2.32
C SER A 203 2.32 -16.28 0.95
N ASN A 204 1.06 -16.65 0.89
CA ASN A 204 0.31 -16.99 -0.31
C ASN A 204 -0.59 -15.84 -0.81
N ARG A 205 -0.37 -14.60 -0.31
CA ARG A 205 -1.20 -13.41 -0.51
C ARG A 205 -2.66 -13.57 -0.04
N GLY A 206 -2.92 -14.57 0.81
CA GLY A 206 -4.19 -14.80 1.47
C GLY A 206 -4.34 -14.02 2.77
N GLY A 207 -5.47 -14.22 3.47
CA GLY A 207 -5.71 -13.65 4.79
C GLY A 207 -4.73 -14.17 5.84
N ILE A 208 -4.65 -13.47 6.96
CA ILE A 208 -3.74 -13.78 8.07
C ILE A 208 -4.02 -15.19 8.61
N GLY A 209 -2.97 -16.01 8.72
CA GLY A 209 -3.05 -17.40 9.18
C GLY A 209 -3.41 -18.41 8.09
N GLN A 210 -3.48 -17.99 6.82
CA GLN A 210 -3.76 -18.87 5.69
C GLN A 210 -2.51 -19.34 4.94
N GLY A 211 -1.36 -18.82 5.30
CA GLY A 211 -0.05 -19.17 4.76
C GLY A 211 0.91 -19.62 5.87
N HIS A 212 2.19 -19.32 5.68
CA HIS A 212 3.27 -19.71 6.60
C HIS A 212 4.19 -18.54 7.01
N SER A 213 3.82 -17.29 6.70
CA SER A 213 4.60 -16.15 7.12
C SER A 213 4.64 -16.01 8.63
N ALA A 214 5.81 -15.70 9.18
CA ALA A 214 5.96 -15.39 10.60
C ALA A 214 5.42 -13.98 10.90
N LEU A 215 4.10 -13.80 10.87
CA LEU A 215 3.44 -12.50 11.05
C LEU A 215 3.43 -12.04 12.51
N GLN A 216 3.25 -12.97 13.46
CA GLN A 216 3.20 -12.64 14.89
C GLN A 216 4.43 -11.84 15.37
N PRO A 217 5.69 -12.24 15.09
CA PRO A 217 6.84 -11.45 15.47
C PRO A 217 6.91 -10.06 14.82
N GLN A 218 6.35 -9.91 13.60
CA GLN A 218 6.25 -8.62 12.93
C GLN A 218 5.26 -7.70 13.66
N PHE A 219 4.10 -8.20 14.08
CA PHE A 219 3.12 -7.44 14.87
C PHE A 219 3.67 -7.03 16.23
N GLU A 220 4.41 -7.92 16.90
CA GLU A 220 5.11 -7.60 18.15
C GLU A 220 6.16 -6.51 17.94
N GLN A 221 6.88 -6.52 16.81
CA GLN A 221 7.83 -5.48 16.48
C GLN A 221 7.15 -4.14 16.20
N LEU A 222 6.03 -4.12 15.48
CA LEU A 222 5.23 -2.91 15.27
C LEU A 222 4.75 -2.30 16.60
N ALA A 223 4.25 -3.14 17.52
CA ALA A 223 3.84 -2.71 18.86
C ALA A 223 5.03 -2.16 19.66
N LYS A 224 6.19 -2.85 19.63
CA LYS A 224 7.42 -2.43 20.31
C LYS A 224 7.95 -1.08 19.79
N MET A 225 7.80 -0.83 18.48
CA MET A 225 8.19 0.44 17.87
C MET A 225 7.22 1.58 18.18
N GLY A 226 6.04 1.28 18.75
CA GLY A 226 4.96 2.25 18.90
C GLY A 226 4.43 2.75 17.56
N TYR A 227 4.36 1.87 16.54
CA TYR A 227 3.90 2.24 15.20
C TYR A 227 2.51 2.88 15.26
N PRO A 228 2.35 4.16 14.84
CA PRO A 228 1.09 4.89 15.01
C PRO A 228 0.14 4.77 13.81
N GLY A 229 0.63 4.21 12.70
CA GLY A 229 -0.13 4.13 11.45
C GLY A 229 -1.17 3.00 11.45
N PRO A 230 -2.04 2.95 10.44
CA PRO A 230 -2.93 1.83 10.22
C PRO A 230 -2.18 0.60 9.73
N ILE A 231 -2.79 -0.57 9.92
CA ILE A 231 -2.41 -1.80 9.22
C ILE A 231 -3.42 -2.00 8.09
N ILE A 232 -2.93 -2.16 6.87
CA ILE A 232 -3.78 -2.38 5.70
C ILE A 232 -3.68 -3.85 5.28
N ILE A 233 -4.82 -4.53 5.23
CA ILE A 233 -4.88 -5.89 4.69
C ILE A 233 -4.93 -5.80 3.17
N GLU A 234 -3.95 -6.41 2.51
CA GLU A 234 -3.86 -6.49 1.07
C GLU A 234 -3.92 -7.95 0.59
N ALA A 235 -5.02 -8.61 0.92
CA ALA A 235 -5.27 -10.01 0.62
C ALA A 235 -6.42 -10.13 -0.40
N PRO A 236 -6.12 -10.22 -1.71
CA PRO A 236 -7.16 -10.36 -2.73
C PRO A 236 -7.87 -11.71 -2.64
N ALA A 237 -9.00 -11.80 -3.33
CA ALA A 237 -9.68 -13.08 -3.48
C ALA A 237 -8.78 -14.10 -4.19
N MET A 238 -8.73 -15.31 -3.63
CA MET A 238 -7.97 -16.41 -4.21
C MET A 238 -8.46 -16.72 -5.62
N GLY A 239 -7.54 -16.94 -6.51
CA GLY A 239 -7.80 -17.24 -7.91
C GLY A 239 -6.50 -17.57 -8.65
N PRO A 240 -6.54 -17.92 -9.95
CA PRO A 240 -5.34 -18.24 -10.71
C PRO A 240 -4.39 -17.04 -10.88
N ASP A 241 -4.95 -15.84 -10.87
CA ASP A 241 -4.21 -14.58 -10.94
C ASP A 241 -4.79 -13.59 -9.91
N PRO A 242 -4.01 -13.14 -8.92
CA PRO A 242 -4.48 -12.21 -7.90
C PRO A 242 -4.81 -10.84 -8.45
N PHE A 243 -4.20 -10.42 -9.57
CA PHE A 243 -4.37 -9.09 -10.16
C PHE A 243 -5.53 -9.01 -11.17
N THR A 244 -6.07 -10.15 -11.64
CA THR A 244 -7.22 -10.08 -12.53
C THR A 244 -8.45 -9.54 -11.78
N PRO A 245 -9.11 -8.50 -12.30
CA PRO A 245 -10.32 -7.99 -11.69
C PRO A 245 -11.48 -8.98 -11.81
N VAL A 246 -11.48 -9.82 -12.84
CA VAL A 246 -12.53 -10.82 -13.07
C VAL A 246 -12.26 -12.05 -12.21
N LYS A 247 -13.10 -12.24 -11.20
CA LYS A 247 -13.07 -13.39 -10.30
C LYS A 247 -14.24 -14.31 -10.62
N GLU A 248 -14.06 -15.61 -10.37
CA GLU A 248 -15.07 -16.64 -10.66
C GLU A 248 -15.78 -17.14 -9.40
N GLY A 249 -17.01 -17.58 -9.59
CA GLY A 249 -17.82 -18.22 -8.53
C GLY A 249 -18.12 -17.28 -7.37
N ASP A 250 -18.23 -17.84 -6.17
CA ASP A 250 -18.56 -17.13 -4.95
C ASP A 250 -17.33 -16.53 -4.26
N TYR A 251 -16.56 -15.76 -5.02
CA TYR A 251 -15.30 -15.19 -4.51
C TYR A 251 -15.50 -14.16 -3.41
N LEU A 252 -16.58 -13.37 -3.46
CA LEU A 252 -16.84 -12.35 -2.43
C LEU A 252 -17.10 -12.95 -1.07
N THR A 253 -17.86 -14.02 -0.97
CA THR A 253 -18.09 -14.73 0.31
C THR A 253 -16.79 -15.29 0.87
N LYS A 254 -15.94 -15.86 0.02
CA LYS A 254 -14.62 -16.37 0.41
C LYS A 254 -13.69 -15.23 0.86
N LEU A 255 -13.67 -14.12 0.12
CA LEU A 255 -12.89 -12.94 0.47
C LEU A 255 -13.35 -12.37 1.82
N GLU A 256 -14.66 -12.17 2.02
CA GLU A 256 -15.20 -11.67 3.27
C GLU A 256 -14.89 -12.60 4.46
N HIS A 257 -14.93 -13.90 4.25
CA HIS A 257 -14.57 -14.85 5.28
C HIS A 257 -13.09 -14.72 5.70
N GLN A 258 -12.16 -14.69 4.74
CA GLN A 258 -10.73 -14.51 5.05
C GLN A 258 -10.44 -13.15 5.69
N LEU A 259 -11.09 -12.07 5.24
CA LEU A 259 -10.94 -10.74 5.82
C LEU A 259 -11.49 -10.68 7.25
N SER A 260 -12.65 -11.32 7.53
CA SER A 260 -13.22 -11.41 8.87
C SER A 260 -12.28 -12.11 9.85
N LEU A 261 -11.67 -13.24 9.44
CA LEU A 261 -10.68 -13.93 10.26
C LEU A 261 -9.44 -13.06 10.50
N SER A 262 -8.98 -12.35 9.48
CA SER A 262 -7.81 -11.47 9.58
C SER A 262 -8.07 -10.28 10.51
N VAL A 263 -9.26 -9.66 10.44
CA VAL A 263 -9.66 -8.58 11.36
C VAL A 263 -9.70 -9.09 12.80
N THR A 264 -10.28 -10.27 13.04
CA THR A 264 -10.33 -10.87 14.37
C THR A 264 -8.92 -11.08 14.93
N ALA A 265 -8.02 -11.71 14.15
CA ALA A 265 -6.65 -11.97 14.57
C ALA A 265 -5.89 -10.66 14.91
N LEU A 266 -6.02 -9.62 14.09
CA LEU A 266 -5.37 -8.34 14.35
C LEU A 266 -5.98 -7.59 15.55
N ARG A 267 -7.31 -7.64 15.75
CA ARG A 267 -7.96 -7.03 16.91
C ARG A 267 -7.51 -7.70 18.22
N GLU A 268 -7.38 -9.02 18.24
CA GLU A 268 -6.86 -9.78 19.37
C GLU A 268 -5.40 -9.45 19.65
N GLN A 269 -4.56 -9.39 18.60
CA GLN A 269 -3.14 -9.07 18.72
C GLN A 269 -2.85 -7.69 19.31
N PHE A 270 -3.64 -6.69 18.93
CA PHE A 270 -3.46 -5.31 19.38
C PHE A 270 -4.49 -4.88 20.44
N ALA A 271 -5.18 -5.84 21.06
CA ALA A 271 -6.03 -5.55 22.20
C ALA A 271 -5.18 -4.96 23.35
N PRO A 272 -5.68 -3.96 24.10
CA PRO A 272 -5.01 -3.53 25.33
C PRO A 272 -4.85 -4.74 26.25
N ALA A 273 -3.66 -4.92 26.81
CA ALA A 273 -3.45 -5.94 27.81
C ALA A 273 -4.51 -5.74 28.92
N THR A 274 -5.37 -6.72 29.12
CA THR A 274 -6.35 -6.69 30.21
C THR A 274 -5.54 -6.60 31.51
N ALA A 275 -5.65 -5.48 32.22
CA ALA A 275 -5.04 -5.33 33.54
C ALA A 275 -5.67 -6.44 34.43
N ILE A 276 -4.85 -7.44 34.77
CA ILE A 276 -5.18 -8.49 35.75
C ILE A 276 -5.01 -7.89 37.14
#